data_20d921591bd4d1f0618ac8a8970d033a
#
_entry.id   20d921591bd4d1f0618ac8a8970d033a
#
_cell.length_a   1.000
_cell.length_b   1.000
_cell.length_c   1.000
_cell.angle_alpha   90.00
_cell.angle_beta   90.00
_cell.angle_gamma   90.00
#
_symmetry.space_group_name_H-M   'P 1'
#
loop_
_entity.id
_entity.type
_entity.pdbx_description
1 polymer ?
#
loop_
_entity_poly.entity_id
_entity_poly.type
_entity_poly.pdbx_seq_one_letter_code
_entity_poly.pdbx_strand_id
1 'polypeptide(L)'
;MKAEIKKNVMTYEGVKALEDELEDLKVNRRKEVAQKIKEAREQGDLSENAEYDAAKEEQREIEARIEEVDKILKNAEVVDAEDTAKDNSITLGCTVKIYDEEFKEELEYKIVGSTETDIANNKISNESPIGKALIGKKEGNKIKVESPSGELKFKILKVTR
;
A
#
# COMPACT_ATOMS: atom_id res chain seq x y z
N MET A 1 -26.06 6.74 -15.81
CA MET A 1 -25.26 7.16 -14.62
C MET A 1 -23.81 6.81 -14.87
N LYS A 2 -22.94 7.80 -14.87
CA LYS A 2 -21.52 7.52 -14.83
C LYS A 2 -21.18 7.09 -13.41
N ALA A 3 -20.66 5.87 -13.23
CA ALA A 3 -20.12 5.45 -11.94
C ALA A 3 -19.02 6.43 -11.55
N GLU A 4 -19.13 7.04 -10.38
CA GLU A 4 -18.03 7.84 -9.83
C GLU A 4 -16.83 6.92 -9.64
N ILE A 5 -15.74 7.23 -10.34
CA ILE A 5 -14.47 6.52 -10.15
C ILE A 5 -13.92 6.95 -8.79
N LYS A 6 -13.94 6.03 -7.83
CA LYS A 6 -13.36 6.29 -6.51
C LYS A 6 -11.86 6.55 -6.66
N LYS A 7 -11.42 7.74 -6.30
CA LYS A 7 -10.00 8.09 -6.29
C LYS A 7 -9.26 7.36 -5.16
N ASN A 8 -8.06 6.86 -5.47
CA ASN A 8 -7.17 6.28 -4.48
C ASN A 8 -6.42 7.41 -3.77
N VAL A 9 -6.71 7.59 -2.49
CA VAL A 9 -5.98 8.56 -1.65
C VAL A 9 -4.64 7.94 -1.29
N MET A 10 -3.55 8.65 -1.59
CA MET A 10 -2.18 8.14 -1.42
C MET A 10 -1.25 9.23 -0.87
N THR A 11 -0.18 8.79 -0.20
CA THR A 11 0.93 9.68 0.16
C THR A 11 1.81 9.95 -1.07
N TYR A 12 2.58 11.04 -1.04
CA TYR A 12 3.55 11.36 -2.08
C TYR A 12 4.58 10.24 -2.26
N GLU A 13 5.10 9.71 -1.15
CA GLU A 13 6.07 8.60 -1.15
C GLU A 13 5.48 7.34 -1.79
N GLY A 14 4.21 7.05 -1.53
CA GLY A 14 3.50 5.91 -2.11
C GLY A 14 3.34 6.03 -3.62
N VAL A 15 2.97 7.20 -4.12
CA VAL A 15 2.88 7.49 -5.55
C VAL A 15 4.25 7.34 -6.21
N LYS A 16 5.29 7.93 -5.62
CA LYS A 16 6.65 7.83 -6.14
C LYS A 16 7.16 6.38 -6.18
N ALA A 17 6.89 5.61 -5.14
CA ALA A 17 7.27 4.19 -5.11
C ALA A 17 6.60 3.38 -6.23
N LEU A 18 5.32 3.64 -6.52
CA LEU A 18 4.61 3.00 -7.63
C LEU A 18 5.12 3.46 -8.99
N GLU A 19 5.46 4.73 -9.16
CA GLU A 19 6.07 5.24 -10.38
C GLU A 19 7.42 4.57 -10.66
N ASP A 20 8.26 4.44 -9.62
CA ASP A 20 9.56 3.76 -9.72
C ASP A 20 9.39 2.26 -10.03
N GLU A 21 8.43 1.59 -9.39
CA GLU A 21 8.07 0.20 -9.69
C GLU A 21 7.63 0.04 -11.15
N LEU A 22 6.76 0.93 -11.62
CA LEU A 22 6.25 0.90 -12.98
C LEU A 22 7.38 1.06 -14.01
N GLU A 23 8.29 1.98 -13.78
CA GLU A 23 9.48 2.16 -14.63
C GLU A 23 10.34 0.91 -14.66
N ASP A 24 10.64 0.32 -13.50
CA ASP A 24 11.40 -0.92 -13.40
C ASP A 24 10.73 -2.09 -14.14
N LEU A 25 9.42 -2.25 -13.97
CA LEU A 25 8.65 -3.28 -14.68
C LEU A 25 8.72 -3.11 -16.19
N LYS A 26 8.52 -1.88 -16.69
CA LYS A 26 8.50 -1.59 -18.14
C LYS A 26 9.89 -1.65 -18.78
N VAL A 27 10.91 -1.17 -18.11
CA VAL A 27 12.27 -1.07 -18.65
C VAL A 27 13.08 -2.35 -18.41
N ASN A 28 13.16 -2.78 -17.16
CA ASN A 28 14.04 -3.87 -16.75
C ASN A 28 13.37 -5.24 -16.80
N ARG A 29 12.25 -5.39 -16.12
CA ARG A 29 11.58 -6.69 -15.96
C ARG A 29 11.07 -7.27 -17.28
N ARG A 30 10.48 -6.43 -18.12
CA ARG A 30 10.06 -6.86 -19.48
C ARG A 30 11.22 -7.38 -20.30
N LYS A 31 12.36 -6.68 -20.25
CA LYS A 31 13.55 -7.07 -20.99
C LYS A 31 14.14 -8.38 -20.48
N GLU A 32 14.23 -8.53 -19.16
CA GLU A 32 14.74 -9.75 -18.53
C GLU A 32 13.89 -10.97 -18.88
N VAL A 33 12.56 -10.86 -18.79
CA VAL A 33 11.66 -11.98 -19.10
C VAL A 33 11.65 -12.30 -20.60
N ALA A 34 11.76 -11.30 -21.47
CA ALA A 34 11.89 -11.52 -22.91
C ALA A 34 13.15 -12.32 -23.23
N GLN A 35 14.26 -12.03 -22.54
CA GLN A 35 15.51 -12.77 -22.68
C GLN A 35 15.37 -14.22 -22.19
N LYS A 36 14.71 -14.45 -21.06
CA LYS A 36 14.41 -15.80 -20.54
C LYS A 36 13.58 -16.62 -21.54
N ILE A 37 12.57 -16.01 -22.15
CA ILE A 37 11.73 -16.66 -23.17
C ILE A 37 12.57 -17.05 -24.37
N LYS A 38 13.42 -16.15 -24.85
CA LYS A 38 14.31 -16.40 -25.99
C LYS A 38 15.25 -17.57 -25.69
N GLU A 39 15.91 -17.58 -24.54
CA GLU A 39 16.83 -18.65 -24.13
C GLU A 39 16.10 -19.99 -24.00
N ALA A 40 14.89 -20.00 -23.41
CA ALA A 40 14.09 -21.22 -23.31
C ALA A 40 13.68 -21.78 -24.67
N ARG A 41 13.38 -20.92 -25.66
CA ARG A 41 13.09 -21.36 -27.05
C ARG A 41 14.31 -21.99 -27.72
N GLU A 42 15.49 -21.47 -27.47
CA GLU A 42 16.73 -21.95 -28.04
C GLU A 42 17.13 -23.35 -27.51
N GLN A 43 16.57 -23.77 -26.36
CA GLN A 43 16.87 -25.06 -25.73
C GLN A 43 16.08 -26.25 -26.34
N GLY A 44 15.16 -26.04 -27.27
CA GLY A 44 14.54 -27.12 -28.04
C GLY A 44 13.01 -27.23 -27.91
N ASP A 45 12.48 -28.42 -27.58
CA ASP A 45 11.05 -28.72 -27.62
C ASP A 45 10.23 -27.89 -26.61
N LEU A 46 9.37 -27.02 -27.14
CA LEU A 46 8.51 -26.11 -26.32
C LEU A 46 7.35 -26.85 -25.66
N SER A 47 6.98 -28.05 -26.12
CA SER A 47 5.83 -28.78 -25.56
C SER A 47 6.12 -29.38 -24.18
N GLU A 48 7.37 -29.59 -23.82
CA GLU A 48 7.81 -30.15 -22.54
C GLU A 48 8.81 -29.23 -21.82
N ASN A 49 8.92 -27.97 -22.25
CA ASN A 49 9.89 -27.03 -21.71
C ASN A 49 9.31 -26.25 -20.51
N ALA A 50 9.60 -26.74 -19.30
CA ALA A 50 9.16 -26.10 -18.06
C ALA A 50 9.73 -24.68 -17.87
N GLU A 51 10.94 -24.42 -18.37
CA GLU A 51 11.55 -23.07 -18.32
C GLU A 51 10.81 -22.08 -19.20
N TYR A 52 10.37 -22.51 -20.38
CA TYR A 52 9.55 -21.69 -21.27
C TYR A 52 8.20 -21.35 -20.63
N ASP A 53 7.52 -22.34 -20.07
CA ASP A 53 6.25 -22.14 -19.41
C ASP A 53 6.37 -21.20 -18.19
N ALA A 54 7.41 -21.36 -17.39
CA ALA A 54 7.70 -20.49 -16.25
C ALA A 54 7.98 -19.05 -16.70
N ALA A 55 8.75 -18.86 -17.76
CA ALA A 55 9.05 -17.54 -18.32
C ALA A 55 7.80 -16.86 -18.89
N LYS A 56 6.92 -17.60 -19.53
CA LYS A 56 5.64 -17.10 -20.04
C LYS A 56 4.70 -16.71 -18.89
N GLU A 57 4.69 -17.47 -17.81
CA GLU A 57 3.91 -17.11 -16.60
C GLU A 57 4.46 -15.84 -15.95
N GLU A 58 5.77 -15.73 -15.79
CA GLU A 58 6.42 -14.51 -15.29
C GLU A 58 6.07 -13.29 -16.16
N GLN A 59 6.03 -13.46 -17.49
CA GLN A 59 5.60 -12.39 -18.41
C GLN A 59 4.18 -11.94 -18.14
N ARG A 60 3.26 -12.89 -17.95
CA ARG A 60 1.85 -12.56 -17.63
C ARG A 60 1.73 -11.81 -16.31
N GLU A 61 2.46 -12.21 -15.29
CA GLU A 61 2.49 -11.54 -13.99
C GLU A 61 3.02 -10.11 -14.08
N ILE A 62 4.09 -9.89 -14.84
CA ILE A 62 4.66 -8.57 -15.09
C ILE A 62 3.65 -7.66 -15.79
N GLU A 63 3.01 -8.14 -16.86
CA GLU A 63 2.01 -7.35 -17.60
C GLU A 63 0.78 -7.04 -16.75
N ALA A 64 0.31 -8.00 -15.96
CA ALA A 64 -0.80 -7.78 -15.02
C ALA A 64 -0.46 -6.73 -13.96
N ARG A 65 0.76 -6.77 -13.43
CA ARG A 65 1.21 -5.78 -12.44
C ARG A 65 1.36 -4.39 -13.05
N ILE A 66 1.86 -4.29 -14.27
CA ILE A 66 1.94 -3.01 -15.00
C ILE A 66 0.54 -2.39 -15.15
N GLU A 67 -0.42 -3.18 -15.59
CA GLU A 67 -1.80 -2.73 -15.75
C GLU A 67 -2.42 -2.26 -14.42
N GLU A 68 -2.21 -3.03 -13.35
CA GLU A 68 -2.68 -2.69 -12.01
C GLU A 68 -2.08 -1.37 -11.51
N VAL A 69 -0.74 -1.21 -11.61
CA VAL A 69 -0.05 0.01 -11.16
C VAL A 69 -0.46 1.22 -11.99
N ASP A 70 -0.56 1.09 -13.31
CA ASP A 70 -1.07 2.16 -14.19
C ASP A 70 -2.46 2.61 -13.77
N LYS A 71 -3.34 1.68 -13.47
CA LYS A 71 -4.71 1.95 -13.03
C LYS A 71 -4.74 2.67 -11.68
N ILE A 72 -3.93 2.24 -10.73
CA ILE A 72 -3.79 2.90 -9.42
C ILE A 72 -3.32 4.35 -9.60
N LEU A 73 -2.27 4.57 -10.39
CA LEU A 73 -1.69 5.89 -10.62
C LEU A 73 -2.63 6.84 -11.35
N LYS A 74 -3.43 6.36 -12.30
CA LYS A 74 -4.44 7.18 -12.99
C LYS A 74 -5.53 7.70 -12.07
N ASN A 75 -5.84 6.98 -11.01
CA ASN A 75 -6.89 7.33 -10.06
C ASN A 75 -6.31 7.82 -8.71
N ALA A 76 -5.02 8.09 -8.65
CA ALA A 76 -4.36 8.53 -7.43
C ALA A 76 -4.66 10.01 -7.14
N GLU A 77 -4.97 10.28 -5.87
CA GLU A 77 -5.05 11.62 -5.31
C GLU A 77 -4.01 11.70 -4.20
N VAL A 78 -3.03 12.59 -4.37
CA VAL A 78 -1.96 12.77 -3.38
C VAL A 78 -2.45 13.66 -2.26
N VAL A 79 -2.34 13.16 -1.03
CA VAL A 79 -2.62 13.91 0.18
C VAL A 79 -1.31 14.10 0.94
N ASP A 80 -0.95 15.36 1.17
CA ASP A 80 0.23 15.70 1.97
C ASP A 80 -0.21 15.90 3.44
N ALA A 81 0.45 15.21 4.34
CA ALA A 81 0.19 15.31 5.78
C ALA A 81 0.43 16.73 6.31
N GLU A 82 1.36 17.48 5.72
CA GLU A 82 1.65 18.85 6.11
C GLU A 82 0.56 19.85 5.70
N ASP A 83 -0.04 19.63 4.53
CA ASP A 83 -1.04 20.54 3.97
C ASP A 83 -2.45 20.36 4.55
N THR A 84 -2.77 19.20 5.10
CA THR A 84 -4.14 18.86 5.49
C THR A 84 -4.48 19.13 6.96
N ALA A 85 -3.49 19.37 7.81
CA ALA A 85 -3.72 19.49 9.24
C ALA A 85 -3.44 20.89 9.78
N LYS A 86 -4.45 21.74 9.69
CA LYS A 86 -4.42 23.05 10.33
C LYS A 86 -4.61 23.02 11.86
N ASP A 87 -5.07 21.90 12.40
CA ASP A 87 -5.49 21.76 13.81
C ASP A 87 -4.76 20.64 14.58
N ASN A 88 -3.63 20.13 14.05
CA ASN A 88 -2.86 19.03 14.63
C ASN A 88 -3.60 17.69 14.73
N SER A 89 -4.69 17.52 13.98
CA SER A 89 -5.39 16.24 13.90
C SER A 89 -4.64 15.23 13.04
N ILE A 90 -4.88 13.95 13.29
CA ILE A 90 -4.28 12.84 12.52
C ILE A 90 -4.89 12.82 11.12
N THR A 91 -4.02 12.80 10.12
CA THR A 91 -4.37 12.71 8.70
C THR A 91 -3.58 11.59 8.03
N LEU A 92 -3.89 11.34 6.76
CA LEU A 92 -3.11 10.40 5.95
C LEU A 92 -1.63 10.83 5.92
N GLY A 93 -0.72 9.88 6.07
CA GLY A 93 0.72 10.12 6.11
C GLY A 93 1.30 10.33 7.50
N CYS A 94 0.46 10.53 8.51
CA CYS A 94 0.93 10.65 9.89
C CYS A 94 1.39 9.31 10.46
N THR A 95 2.44 9.37 11.29
CA THR A 95 2.87 8.25 12.13
C THR A 95 2.32 8.49 13.53
N VAL A 96 1.58 7.52 14.05
CA VAL A 96 0.87 7.62 15.32
C VAL A 96 1.37 6.56 16.28
N LYS A 97 1.81 7.01 17.46
CA LYS A 97 2.15 6.13 18.56
C LYS A 97 0.96 6.00 19.48
N ILE A 98 0.50 4.77 19.69
CA ILE A 98 -0.66 4.45 20.52
C ILE A 98 -0.28 3.48 21.64
N TYR A 99 -1.05 3.55 22.72
CA TYR A 99 -0.91 2.64 23.86
C TYR A 99 -2.14 1.72 23.92
N ASP A 100 -1.88 0.42 23.88
CA ASP A 100 -2.90 -0.61 24.05
C ASP A 100 -3.17 -0.81 25.55
N GLU A 101 -4.37 -0.45 26.00
CA GLU A 101 -4.74 -0.55 27.42
C GLU A 101 -4.94 -2.00 27.88
N GLU A 102 -5.28 -2.92 26.99
CA GLU A 102 -5.50 -4.33 27.32
C GLU A 102 -4.18 -5.09 27.46
N PHE A 103 -3.33 -5.00 26.45
CA PHE A 103 -2.03 -5.71 26.45
C PHE A 103 -0.91 -4.90 27.09
N LYS A 104 -1.17 -3.65 27.47
CA LYS A 104 -0.22 -2.73 28.11
C LYS A 104 1.07 -2.57 27.34
N GLU A 105 0.95 -2.36 26.02
CA GLU A 105 2.07 -2.18 25.12
C GLU A 105 1.91 -0.92 24.24
N GLU A 106 3.03 -0.37 23.81
CA GLU A 106 3.05 0.74 22.86
C GLU A 106 3.17 0.20 21.43
N LEU A 107 2.37 0.74 20.53
CA LEU A 107 2.38 0.40 19.10
C LEU A 107 2.56 1.67 18.30
N GLU A 108 3.23 1.58 17.17
CA GLU A 108 3.42 2.68 16.25
C GLU A 108 2.96 2.29 14.86
N TYR A 109 2.09 3.10 14.27
CA TYR A 109 1.56 2.87 12.92
C TYR A 109 1.66 4.13 12.08
N LYS A 110 2.01 3.94 10.81
CA LYS A 110 1.88 4.99 9.78
C LYS A 110 0.56 4.77 9.04
N ILE A 111 -0.24 5.83 8.93
CA ILE A 111 -1.52 5.78 8.22
C ILE A 111 -1.28 6.13 6.75
N VAL A 112 -1.60 5.20 5.87
CA VAL A 112 -1.39 5.31 4.43
C VAL A 112 -2.68 5.00 3.67
N GLY A 113 -2.67 5.21 2.35
CA GLY A 113 -3.76 4.76 1.50
C GLY A 113 -3.84 3.23 1.43
N SER A 114 -5.02 2.69 1.09
CA SER A 114 -5.24 1.24 1.05
C SER A 114 -4.29 0.50 0.10
N THR A 115 -3.80 1.15 -0.95
CA THR A 115 -2.83 0.58 -1.90
C THR A 115 -1.39 0.57 -1.40
N GLU A 116 -1.10 1.29 -0.31
CA GLU A 116 0.23 1.42 0.29
C GLU A 116 0.39 0.58 1.56
N THR A 117 -0.62 -0.17 1.96
CA THR A 117 -0.65 -0.95 3.20
C THR A 117 0.48 -1.96 3.25
N ASP A 118 1.23 -1.97 4.34
CA ASP A 118 2.32 -2.91 4.59
C ASP A 118 2.38 -3.21 6.09
N ILE A 119 1.74 -4.28 6.50
CA ILE A 119 1.63 -4.68 7.91
C ILE A 119 3.01 -4.96 8.51
N ALA A 120 3.93 -5.55 7.74
CA ALA A 120 5.28 -5.86 8.20
C ALA A 120 6.07 -4.60 8.59
N ASN A 121 5.79 -3.47 7.95
CA ASN A 121 6.39 -2.17 8.24
C ASN A 121 5.46 -1.21 8.99
N ASN A 122 4.44 -1.75 9.65
CA ASN A 122 3.46 -1.00 10.44
C ASN A 122 2.74 0.11 9.67
N LYS A 123 2.49 -0.12 8.39
CA LYS A 123 1.69 0.77 7.54
C LYS A 123 0.28 0.24 7.45
N ILE A 124 -0.66 0.96 8.03
CA ILE A 124 -2.08 0.60 8.04
C ILE A 124 -2.89 1.53 7.15
N SER A 125 -3.97 0.99 6.59
CA SER A 125 -4.88 1.75 5.76
C SER A 125 -5.72 2.73 6.59
N ASN A 126 -5.95 3.92 6.01
CA ASN A 126 -6.94 4.87 6.54
C ASN A 126 -8.37 4.28 6.56
N GLU A 127 -8.62 3.24 5.80
CA GLU A 127 -9.90 2.52 5.74
C GLU A 127 -9.97 1.34 6.73
N SER A 128 -8.84 0.95 7.35
CA SER A 128 -8.82 -0.10 8.38
C SER A 128 -9.54 0.36 9.65
N PRO A 129 -10.03 -0.57 10.50
CA PRO A 129 -10.73 -0.19 11.74
C PRO A 129 -9.92 0.74 12.64
N ILE A 130 -8.63 0.45 12.84
CA ILE A 130 -7.75 1.32 13.64
C ILE A 130 -7.49 2.65 12.92
N GLY A 131 -7.20 2.60 11.62
CA GLY A 131 -6.97 3.81 10.82
C GLY A 131 -8.16 4.76 10.82
N LYS A 132 -9.36 4.24 10.61
CA LYS A 132 -10.60 5.04 10.68
C LYS A 132 -10.81 5.68 12.05
N ALA A 133 -10.51 4.96 13.12
CA ALA A 133 -10.66 5.45 14.48
C ALA A 133 -9.64 6.54 14.81
N LEU A 134 -8.44 6.48 14.22
CA LEU A 134 -7.37 7.46 14.45
C LEU A 134 -7.55 8.76 13.65
N ILE A 135 -8.03 8.67 12.41
CA ILE A 135 -8.21 9.87 11.55
C ILE A 135 -9.09 10.91 12.24
N GLY A 136 -8.62 12.16 12.28
CA GLY A 136 -9.30 13.27 12.90
C GLY A 136 -9.11 13.40 14.41
N LYS A 137 -8.43 12.45 15.04
CA LYS A 137 -8.09 12.49 16.47
C LYS A 137 -6.78 13.24 16.71
N LYS A 138 -6.50 13.54 17.96
CA LYS A 138 -5.31 14.29 18.39
C LYS A 138 -4.57 13.55 19.48
N GLU A 139 -3.33 13.97 19.75
CA GLU A 139 -2.57 13.47 20.88
C GLU A 139 -3.39 13.59 22.19
N GLY A 140 -3.33 12.55 23.01
CA GLY A 140 -4.06 12.46 24.28
C GLY A 140 -5.49 11.95 24.17
N ASN A 141 -6.05 11.84 22.96
CA ASN A 141 -7.36 11.25 22.75
C ASN A 141 -7.33 9.74 22.98
N LYS A 142 -8.47 9.19 23.40
CA LYS A 142 -8.70 7.75 23.50
C LYS A 142 -9.61 7.32 22.37
N ILE A 143 -9.32 6.17 21.78
CA ILE A 143 -10.13 5.56 20.74
C ILE A 143 -10.60 4.17 21.15
N LYS A 144 -11.72 3.77 20.60
CA LYS A 144 -12.29 2.42 20.72
C LYS A 144 -12.41 1.80 19.36
N VAL A 145 -11.94 0.57 19.23
CA VAL A 145 -12.00 -0.19 17.98
C VAL A 145 -12.72 -1.51 18.25
N GLU A 146 -13.77 -1.77 17.48
CA GLU A 146 -14.48 -3.04 17.55
C GLU A 146 -13.71 -4.11 16.79
N SER A 147 -13.47 -5.26 17.42
CA SER A 147 -12.86 -6.42 16.81
C SER A 147 -13.72 -7.67 17.05
N PRO A 148 -13.51 -8.77 16.28
CA PRO A 148 -14.23 -10.02 16.51
C PRO A 148 -14.06 -10.60 17.94
N SER A 149 -12.97 -10.26 18.63
CA SER A 149 -12.68 -10.70 19.99
C SER A 149 -13.14 -9.71 21.07
N GLY A 150 -13.78 -8.60 20.68
CA GLY A 150 -14.30 -7.59 21.59
C GLY A 150 -13.84 -6.18 21.25
N GLU A 151 -14.10 -5.25 22.16
CA GLU A 151 -13.73 -3.84 22.01
C GLU A 151 -12.31 -3.61 22.48
N LEU A 152 -11.47 -3.02 21.61
CA LEU A 152 -10.10 -2.62 21.92
C LEU A 152 -10.04 -1.15 22.25
N LYS A 153 -9.28 -0.79 23.28
CA LYS A 153 -9.10 0.59 23.73
C LYS A 153 -7.65 1.01 23.58
N PHE A 154 -7.44 2.15 22.93
CA PHE A 154 -6.11 2.71 22.71
C PHE A 154 -6.07 4.18 23.13
N LYS A 155 -4.92 4.60 23.63
CA LYS A 155 -4.63 6.01 23.90
C LYS A 155 -3.61 6.51 22.89
N ILE A 156 -3.87 7.67 22.28
CA ILE A 156 -2.93 8.31 21.35
C ILE A 156 -1.85 9.02 22.15
N LEU A 157 -0.60 8.55 22.03
CA LEU A 157 0.53 9.10 22.78
C LEU A 157 1.25 10.21 22.01
N LYS A 158 1.49 10.02 20.72
CA LYS A 158 2.22 10.96 19.89
C LYS A 158 1.79 10.87 18.44
N VAL A 159 1.74 12.01 17.76
CA VAL A 159 1.49 12.13 16.33
C VAL A 159 2.69 12.82 15.69
N THR A 160 3.29 12.16 14.69
CA THR A 160 4.41 12.69 13.91
C THR A 160 3.98 12.81 12.44
N ARG A 161 4.35 13.89 11.77
CA ARG A 161 4.02 14.18 10.38
C ARG A 161 5.21 14.02 9.46
#